data_2b2e3c477893b3b2382ebd320507548d
#
_entry.id   2b2e3c477893b3b2382ebd320507548d
#
_cell.length_a   1.000
_cell.length_b   1.000
_cell.length_c   1.000
_cell.angle_alpha   90.00
_cell.angle_beta   90.00
_cell.angle_gamma   90.00
#
_symmetry.space_group_name_H-M   'P 1'
#
loop_
_entity.id
_entity.type
_entity.pdbx_description
1 polymer ?
#
loop_
_entity_poly.entity_id
_entity_poly.type
_entity_poly.pdbx_seq_one_letter_code
_entity_poly.pdbx_strand_id
1 'polypeptide(L)'
;MIRGVRMNIQVVFPVLISFAISVILGPVIIPFLRKLKMGQTERVEGVQSHLKKAGTPTMGGVIFLIAAVVTSLFYVKDYPAIIPVLFLTLGFGIIGFLDDYLKVVLKRSDGLLAWQKFGLQVVVTGIFVFYILNYTNIDLAMRIPFWPDHYLNLGWLAIPVLFFAVIGTVNGVNFTDGLDGLASSVTLIVAVFFTVVSIGTKSGIEPVTGAVVGGLMGLSLIH
;
A
#
# COMPACT_ATOMS: atom_id res chain seq x y z
N MET A 1 12.64 -37.63 -7.50
CA MET A 1 13.49 -36.61 -8.15
C MET A 1 12.87 -35.24 -7.83
N ILE A 2 13.37 -34.56 -6.78
CA ILE A 2 12.88 -33.27 -6.32
C ILE A 2 13.32 -32.24 -7.37
N ARG A 3 12.40 -31.75 -8.19
CA ARG A 3 12.65 -30.57 -9.03
C ARG A 3 13.01 -29.43 -8.09
N GLY A 4 14.27 -29.03 -8.11
CA GLY A 4 14.74 -27.93 -7.28
C GLY A 4 13.83 -26.73 -7.43
N VAL A 5 13.40 -26.21 -6.30
CA VAL A 5 12.67 -24.92 -6.20
C VAL A 5 13.60 -23.88 -6.82
N ARG A 6 13.38 -23.53 -8.08
CA ARG A 6 14.04 -22.35 -8.68
C ARG A 6 13.54 -21.17 -7.88
N MET A 7 14.41 -20.62 -7.02
CA MET A 7 14.12 -19.35 -6.35
C MET A 7 13.66 -18.35 -7.41
N ASN A 8 12.48 -17.79 -7.23
CA ASN A 8 11.97 -16.78 -8.15
C ASN A 8 12.72 -15.48 -7.90
N ILE A 9 13.84 -15.29 -8.60
CA ILE A 9 14.74 -14.15 -8.49
C ILE A 9 13.96 -12.82 -8.58
N GLN A 10 12.89 -12.81 -9.39
CA GLN A 10 12.00 -11.65 -9.60
C GLN A 10 11.22 -11.23 -8.35
N VAL A 11 11.17 -12.06 -7.32
CA VAL A 11 10.54 -11.77 -6.03
C VAL A 11 11.58 -11.63 -4.94
N VAL A 12 12.57 -12.52 -4.89
CA VAL A 12 13.55 -12.55 -3.80
C VAL A 12 14.39 -11.28 -3.76
N PHE A 13 14.90 -10.81 -4.89
CA PHE A 13 15.67 -9.56 -4.91
C PHE A 13 14.85 -8.32 -4.53
N PRO A 14 13.64 -8.07 -5.07
CA PRO A 14 12.81 -6.97 -4.61
C PRO A 14 12.51 -7.01 -3.11
N VAL A 15 12.22 -8.18 -2.54
CA VAL A 15 12.04 -8.33 -1.09
C VAL A 15 13.28 -7.89 -0.32
N LEU A 16 14.47 -8.41 -0.69
CA LEU A 16 15.73 -8.11 0.01
C LEU A 16 16.13 -6.64 -0.12
N ILE A 17 16.02 -6.06 -1.32
CA ILE A 17 16.38 -4.66 -1.58
C ILE A 17 15.45 -3.74 -0.79
N SER A 18 14.14 -3.94 -0.88
CA SER A 18 13.16 -3.10 -0.18
C SER A 18 13.27 -3.24 1.33
N PHE A 19 13.52 -4.46 1.84
CA PHE A 19 13.82 -4.69 3.25
C PHE A 19 15.05 -3.90 3.72
N ALA A 20 16.16 -4.01 2.99
CA ALA A 20 17.39 -3.30 3.32
C ALA A 20 17.19 -1.78 3.31
N ILE A 21 16.51 -1.23 2.30
CA ILE A 21 16.20 0.20 2.23
C ILE A 21 15.34 0.62 3.43
N SER A 22 14.30 -0.15 3.78
CA SER A 22 13.43 0.15 4.91
C SER A 22 14.19 0.17 6.23
N VAL A 23 15.05 -0.83 6.47
CA VAL A 23 15.88 -0.92 7.68
C VAL A 23 16.88 0.24 7.77
N ILE A 24 17.47 0.66 6.65
CA ILE A 24 18.41 1.80 6.62
C ILE A 24 17.70 3.12 6.85
N LEU A 25 16.51 3.30 6.28
CA LEU A 25 15.73 4.53 6.41
C LEU A 25 15.14 4.72 7.81
N GLY A 26 14.80 3.63 8.51
CA GLY A 26 14.16 3.68 9.81
C GLY A 26 14.90 4.56 10.84
N PRO A 27 16.17 4.30 11.13
CA PRO A 27 16.95 5.10 12.09
C PRO A 27 17.07 6.59 11.73
N VAL A 28 16.87 6.94 10.47
CA VAL A 28 16.93 8.34 10.01
C VAL A 28 15.55 9.00 10.09
N ILE A 29 14.52 8.33 9.58
CA ILE A 29 13.18 8.91 9.44
C ILE A 29 12.43 8.91 10.80
N ILE A 30 12.54 7.86 11.61
CA ILE A 30 11.83 7.76 12.88
C ILE A 30 12.17 8.90 13.84
N PRO A 31 13.45 9.25 14.09
CA PRO A 31 13.78 10.40 14.96
C PRO A 31 13.25 11.73 14.40
N PHE A 32 13.27 11.90 13.07
CA PHE A 32 12.71 13.07 12.41
C PHE A 32 11.20 13.17 12.63
N LEU A 33 10.46 12.08 12.45
CA LEU A 33 9.02 12.04 12.68
C LEU A 33 8.65 12.28 14.14
N ARG A 34 9.45 11.75 15.07
CA ARG A 34 9.28 12.01 16.52
C ARG A 34 9.43 13.50 16.84
N LYS A 35 10.39 14.20 16.22
CA LYS A 35 10.56 15.64 16.40
C LYS A 35 9.34 16.43 15.89
N LEU A 36 8.73 16.01 14.78
CA LEU A 36 7.52 16.66 14.25
C LEU A 36 6.33 16.50 15.20
N LYS A 37 6.22 15.37 15.91
CA LYS A 37 5.13 15.08 16.86
C LYS A 37 5.31 15.75 18.22
N MET A 38 6.48 16.24 18.58
CA MET A 38 6.80 16.89 19.86
C MET A 38 6.10 18.24 20.03
N GLY A 39 4.80 18.29 20.00
CA GLY A 39 3.99 19.52 20.18
C GLY A 39 2.49 19.24 20.08
N GLN A 40 2.11 18.00 19.91
CA GLN A 40 0.70 17.60 19.92
C GLN A 40 0.25 17.24 21.33
N THR A 41 -0.72 18.00 21.85
CA THR A 41 -1.57 17.60 22.96
C THR A 41 -2.57 16.59 22.42
N GLU A 42 -2.53 15.36 22.91
CA GLU A 42 -3.50 14.34 22.56
C GLU A 42 -4.89 14.76 23.08
N ARG A 43 -5.93 14.52 22.25
CA ARG A 43 -7.32 14.70 22.70
C ARG A 43 -7.58 13.74 23.87
N VAL A 44 -7.99 14.29 25.01
CA VAL A 44 -8.37 13.53 26.22
C VAL A 44 -9.67 12.72 26.01
N GLU A 45 -10.40 12.96 24.91
CA GLU A 45 -11.69 12.37 24.58
C GLU A 45 -11.55 11.16 23.65
N GLY A 46 -10.88 10.08 24.09
CA GLY A 46 -10.75 8.84 23.32
C GLY A 46 -10.75 7.61 24.21
N VAL A 47 -11.09 6.45 23.65
CA VAL A 47 -11.03 5.17 24.34
C VAL A 47 -9.63 4.98 24.94
N GLN A 48 -9.54 4.56 26.21
CA GLN A 48 -8.27 4.45 26.97
C GLN A 48 -7.15 3.64 26.26
N SER A 49 -7.49 2.78 25.30
CA SER A 49 -6.53 2.07 24.45
C SER A 49 -5.72 3.00 23.54
N HIS A 50 -6.22 4.18 23.22
CA HIS A 50 -5.51 5.18 22.41
C HIS A 50 -4.44 5.96 23.20
N LEU A 51 -4.52 5.98 24.52
CA LEU A 51 -3.51 6.62 25.39
C LEU A 51 -2.17 5.86 25.38
N LYS A 52 -2.17 4.57 25.01
CA LYS A 52 -0.93 3.79 24.84
C LYS A 52 -0.13 4.16 23.57
N LYS A 53 -0.71 4.90 22.63
CA LYS A 53 -0.02 5.41 21.42
C LYS A 53 0.88 6.64 21.68
N ALA A 54 1.00 7.11 22.92
CA ALA A 54 1.72 8.34 23.29
C ALA A 54 3.23 8.37 22.95
N GLY A 55 3.78 7.34 22.31
CA GLY A 55 5.19 7.27 21.91
C GLY A 55 5.44 6.92 20.44
N THR A 56 4.43 6.41 19.73
CA THR A 56 4.60 5.93 18.36
C THR A 56 4.54 7.09 17.36
N PRO A 57 5.56 7.28 16.50
CA PRO A 57 5.53 8.36 15.53
C PRO A 57 4.46 8.07 14.46
N THR A 58 3.62 9.04 14.18
CA THR A 58 2.72 9.05 13.03
C THR A 58 3.54 9.14 11.74
N MET A 59 2.96 8.74 10.58
CA MET A 59 3.58 8.79 9.26
C MET A 59 4.73 7.77 9.03
N GLY A 60 4.89 6.77 9.89
CA GLY A 60 5.91 5.71 9.72
C GLY A 60 5.78 4.94 8.40
N GLY A 61 4.58 4.90 7.83
CA GLY A 61 4.32 4.31 6.51
C GLY A 61 5.14 4.90 5.36
N VAL A 62 5.68 6.11 5.50
CA VAL A 62 6.56 6.73 4.49
C VAL A 62 7.82 5.87 4.27
N ILE A 63 8.32 5.18 5.29
CA ILE A 63 9.53 4.36 5.23
C ILE A 63 9.34 3.20 4.24
N PHE A 64 8.30 2.38 4.45
CA PHE A 64 8.05 1.24 3.55
C PHE A 64 7.61 1.71 2.16
N LEU A 65 6.89 2.82 2.05
CA LEU A 65 6.46 3.38 0.78
C LEU A 65 7.66 3.79 -0.07
N ILE A 66 8.62 4.52 0.49
CA ILE A 66 9.86 4.88 -0.21
C ILE A 66 10.62 3.61 -0.60
N ALA A 67 10.78 2.66 0.32
CA ALA A 67 11.49 1.43 0.05
C ALA A 67 10.86 0.63 -1.10
N ALA A 68 9.53 0.46 -1.07
CA ALA A 68 8.80 -0.26 -2.10
C ALA A 68 8.86 0.45 -3.47
N VAL A 69 8.66 1.77 -3.49
CA VAL A 69 8.68 2.56 -4.73
C VAL A 69 10.08 2.55 -5.35
N VAL A 70 11.12 2.89 -4.58
CA VAL A 70 12.50 2.92 -5.09
C VAL A 70 12.91 1.55 -5.62
N THR A 71 12.61 0.48 -4.89
CA THR A 71 12.88 -0.89 -5.36
C THR A 71 12.13 -1.19 -6.65
N SER A 72 10.85 -0.87 -6.74
CA SER A 72 10.03 -1.17 -7.90
C SER A 72 10.50 -0.43 -9.16
N LEU A 73 11.03 0.78 -9.02
CA LEU A 73 11.55 1.57 -10.16
C LEU A 73 12.69 0.86 -10.90
N PHE A 74 13.49 0.03 -10.23
CA PHE A 74 14.53 -0.77 -10.90
C PHE A 74 13.95 -1.82 -11.86
N TYR A 75 12.69 -2.19 -11.68
CA TYR A 75 12.03 -3.25 -12.46
C TYR A 75 11.01 -2.74 -13.48
N VAL A 76 10.68 -1.45 -13.48
CA VAL A 76 9.65 -0.87 -14.37
C VAL A 76 9.92 -1.12 -15.84
N LYS A 77 11.20 -1.10 -16.25
CA LYS A 77 11.59 -1.32 -17.66
C LYS A 77 11.25 -2.73 -18.15
N ASP A 78 11.47 -3.72 -17.30
CA ASP A 78 11.25 -5.13 -17.65
C ASP A 78 9.82 -5.58 -17.31
N TYR A 79 9.15 -4.85 -16.39
CA TYR A 79 7.80 -5.17 -15.88
C TYR A 79 6.89 -3.93 -15.92
N PRO A 80 6.45 -3.48 -17.12
CA PRO A 80 5.63 -2.28 -17.25
C PRO A 80 4.27 -2.36 -16.54
N ALA A 81 3.76 -3.56 -16.24
CA ALA A 81 2.56 -3.78 -15.44
C ALA A 81 2.67 -3.20 -14.01
N ILE A 82 3.87 -2.87 -13.53
CA ILE A 82 4.11 -2.20 -12.26
C ILE A 82 3.62 -0.74 -12.28
N ILE A 83 3.63 -0.06 -13.44
CA ILE A 83 3.32 1.37 -13.54
C ILE A 83 1.97 1.75 -12.93
N PRO A 84 0.84 1.12 -13.30
CA PRO A 84 -0.45 1.45 -12.71
C PRO A 84 -0.53 1.13 -11.21
N VAL A 85 0.17 0.10 -10.75
CA VAL A 85 0.25 -0.24 -9.33
C VAL A 85 1.01 0.85 -8.57
N LEU A 86 2.16 1.30 -9.08
CA LEU A 86 2.92 2.41 -8.50
C LEU A 86 2.12 3.71 -8.49
N PHE A 87 1.36 3.98 -9.56
CA PHE A 87 0.50 5.15 -9.63
C PHE A 87 -0.54 5.17 -8.50
N LEU A 88 -1.26 4.04 -8.29
CA LEU A 88 -2.20 3.92 -7.18
C LEU A 88 -1.49 4.05 -5.82
N THR A 89 -0.39 3.33 -5.63
CA THR A 89 0.37 3.34 -4.38
C THR A 89 0.84 4.74 -4.02
N LEU A 90 1.42 5.48 -4.97
CA LEU A 90 1.84 6.86 -4.76
C LEU A 90 0.67 7.81 -4.59
N GLY A 91 -0.37 7.70 -5.42
CA GLY A 91 -1.54 8.56 -5.34
C GLY A 91 -2.25 8.48 -3.98
N PHE A 92 -2.53 7.27 -3.51
CA PHE A 92 -3.11 7.07 -2.18
C PHE A 92 -2.13 7.36 -1.05
N GLY A 93 -0.85 7.06 -1.24
CA GLY A 93 0.22 7.42 -0.30
C GLY A 93 0.30 8.93 -0.09
N ILE A 94 0.22 9.73 -1.15
CA ILE A 94 0.20 11.20 -1.08
C ILE A 94 -1.05 11.69 -0.35
N ILE A 95 -2.24 11.12 -0.63
CA ILE A 95 -3.48 11.50 0.07
C ILE A 95 -3.36 11.23 1.57
N GLY A 96 -2.85 10.05 1.97
CA GLY A 96 -2.62 9.71 3.37
C GLY A 96 -1.57 10.61 4.01
N PHE A 97 -0.47 10.88 3.32
CA PHE A 97 0.56 11.79 3.79
C PHE A 97 0.03 13.21 4.02
N LEU A 98 -0.77 13.74 3.10
CA LEU A 98 -1.39 15.07 3.25
C LEU A 98 -2.35 15.11 4.43
N ASP A 99 -3.16 14.07 4.62
CA ASP A 99 -4.08 13.96 5.75
C ASP A 99 -3.32 14.03 7.10
N ASP A 100 -2.26 13.24 7.22
CA ASP A 100 -1.43 13.22 8.42
C ASP A 100 -0.60 14.51 8.58
N TYR A 101 -0.08 15.06 7.50
CA TYR A 101 0.66 16.33 7.52
C TYR A 101 -0.20 17.47 8.05
N LEU A 102 -1.45 17.57 7.60
CA LEU A 102 -2.40 18.57 8.10
C LEU A 102 -2.65 18.41 9.59
N LYS A 103 -2.77 17.17 10.08
CA LYS A 103 -2.99 16.87 11.49
C LYS A 103 -1.75 17.17 12.34
N VAL A 104 -0.58 16.70 11.90
CA VAL A 104 0.64 16.71 12.71
C VAL A 104 1.36 18.06 12.64
N VAL A 105 1.57 18.60 11.44
CA VAL A 105 2.38 19.81 11.21
C VAL A 105 1.54 21.07 11.32
N LEU A 106 0.36 21.09 10.69
CA LEU A 106 -0.52 22.25 10.72
C LEU A 106 -1.50 22.24 11.92
N LYS A 107 -1.44 21.21 12.78
CA LYS A 107 -2.24 21.06 14.00
C LYS A 107 -3.75 21.19 13.75
N ARG A 108 -4.21 20.75 12.57
CA ARG A 108 -5.63 20.69 12.25
C ARG A 108 -6.20 19.37 12.75
N SER A 109 -7.11 19.42 13.73
CA SER A 109 -7.69 18.23 14.36
C SER A 109 -8.32 17.23 13.37
N ASP A 110 -8.85 17.70 12.26
CA ASP A 110 -9.63 16.89 11.33
C ASP A 110 -8.85 16.44 10.09
N GLY A 111 -7.63 16.98 9.90
CA GLY A 111 -6.84 16.68 8.69
C GLY A 111 -7.53 17.14 7.41
N LEU A 112 -7.63 16.26 6.42
CA LEU A 112 -8.50 16.44 5.27
C LEU A 112 -9.96 16.22 5.67
N LEU A 113 -10.86 17.09 5.21
CA LEU A 113 -12.28 16.84 5.38
C LEU A 113 -12.70 15.56 4.64
N ALA A 114 -13.66 14.81 5.19
CA ALA A 114 -14.07 13.51 4.63
C ALA A 114 -14.40 13.57 3.13
N TRP A 115 -15.11 14.62 2.69
CA TRP A 115 -15.46 14.83 1.28
C TRP A 115 -14.24 15.16 0.41
N GLN A 116 -13.22 15.88 0.95
CA GLN A 116 -11.98 16.18 0.23
C GLN A 116 -11.15 14.90 0.04
N LYS A 117 -11.00 14.11 1.10
CA LYS A 117 -10.32 12.82 1.06
C LYS A 117 -10.97 11.88 0.06
N PHE A 118 -12.30 11.75 0.13
CA PHE A 118 -13.07 10.92 -0.79
C PHE A 118 -12.97 11.42 -2.25
N GLY A 119 -13.09 12.74 -2.48
CA GLY A 119 -12.95 13.34 -3.82
C GLY A 119 -11.57 13.06 -4.45
N LEU A 120 -10.49 13.21 -3.68
CA LEU A 120 -9.13 12.88 -4.14
C LEU A 120 -8.98 11.38 -4.45
N GLN A 121 -9.55 10.50 -3.64
CA GLN A 121 -9.56 9.06 -3.88
C GLN A 121 -10.32 8.71 -5.18
N VAL A 122 -11.45 9.34 -5.43
CA VAL A 122 -12.22 9.18 -6.68
C VAL A 122 -11.40 9.63 -7.89
N VAL A 123 -10.72 10.77 -7.80
CA VAL A 123 -9.87 11.28 -8.89
C VAL A 123 -8.73 10.32 -9.21
N VAL A 124 -7.98 9.88 -8.20
CA VAL A 124 -6.87 8.92 -8.38
C VAL A 124 -7.37 7.61 -8.97
N THR A 125 -8.49 7.09 -8.47
CA THR A 125 -9.10 5.86 -8.99
C THR A 125 -9.59 6.06 -10.43
N GLY A 126 -10.19 7.21 -10.75
CA GLY A 126 -10.67 7.54 -12.09
C GLY A 126 -9.54 7.58 -13.13
N ILE A 127 -8.40 8.19 -12.80
CA ILE A 127 -7.22 8.20 -13.66
C ILE A 127 -6.68 6.78 -13.86
N PHE A 128 -6.64 5.98 -12.81
CA PHE A 128 -6.23 4.57 -12.90
C PHE A 128 -7.16 3.75 -13.81
N VAL A 129 -8.47 3.87 -13.62
CA VAL A 129 -9.46 3.18 -14.44
C VAL A 129 -9.36 3.61 -15.91
N PHE A 130 -9.22 4.93 -16.15
CA PHE A 130 -9.01 5.45 -17.50
C PHE A 130 -7.75 4.87 -18.14
N TYR A 131 -6.65 4.77 -17.39
CA TYR A 131 -5.41 4.16 -17.88
C TYR A 131 -5.60 2.68 -18.22
N ILE A 132 -6.22 1.91 -17.34
CA ILE A 132 -6.46 0.47 -17.56
C ILE A 132 -7.30 0.25 -18.82
N LEU A 133 -8.36 1.03 -19.01
CA LEU A 133 -9.28 0.87 -20.14
C LEU A 133 -8.68 1.27 -21.48
N ASN A 134 -7.78 2.26 -21.52
CA ASN A 134 -7.30 2.84 -22.78
C ASN A 134 -5.87 2.42 -23.14
N TYR A 135 -5.05 2.03 -22.19
CA TYR A 135 -3.63 1.79 -22.39
C TYR A 135 -3.16 0.38 -22.00
N THR A 136 -4.08 -0.48 -21.58
CA THR A 136 -3.75 -1.87 -21.27
C THR A 136 -4.73 -2.81 -21.97
N ASN A 137 -4.29 -4.06 -22.16
CA ASN A 137 -5.15 -5.13 -22.68
C ASN A 137 -5.75 -5.98 -21.55
N ILE A 138 -5.94 -5.38 -20.37
CA ILE A 138 -6.51 -6.10 -19.22
C ILE A 138 -8.00 -6.30 -19.48
N ASP A 139 -8.43 -7.56 -19.56
CA ASP A 139 -9.85 -7.91 -19.56
C ASP A 139 -10.45 -7.64 -18.18
N LEU A 140 -11.59 -6.94 -18.17
CA LEU A 140 -12.35 -6.67 -16.95
C LEU A 140 -13.28 -7.81 -16.56
N ALA A 141 -13.21 -8.95 -17.25
CA ALA A 141 -13.94 -10.14 -16.86
C ALA A 141 -13.43 -10.66 -15.49
N MET A 142 -14.33 -10.77 -14.53
CA MET A 142 -14.02 -11.22 -13.19
C MET A 142 -13.99 -12.74 -13.15
N ARG A 143 -12.86 -13.30 -12.71
CA ARG A 143 -12.76 -14.75 -12.48
C ARG A 143 -13.60 -15.13 -11.28
N ILE A 144 -14.44 -16.16 -11.42
CA ILE A 144 -15.26 -16.66 -10.29
C ILE A 144 -14.35 -17.46 -9.35
N PRO A 145 -14.24 -17.06 -8.06
CA PRO A 145 -13.45 -17.80 -7.09
C PRO A 145 -13.93 -19.25 -6.97
N PHE A 146 -13.01 -20.19 -6.79
CA PHE A 146 -13.25 -21.62 -6.64
C PHE A 146 -13.86 -22.34 -7.86
N TRP A 147 -14.13 -21.64 -8.95
CA TRP A 147 -14.65 -22.24 -10.19
C TRP A 147 -13.66 -22.01 -11.34
N PRO A 148 -12.74 -22.95 -11.59
CA PRO A 148 -11.73 -22.81 -12.62
C PRO A 148 -12.35 -22.53 -14.00
N ASP A 149 -11.70 -21.64 -14.76
CA ASP A 149 -12.05 -21.29 -16.15
C ASP A 149 -13.44 -20.66 -16.36
N HIS A 150 -14.11 -20.25 -15.27
CA HIS A 150 -15.36 -19.50 -15.35
C HIS A 150 -15.10 -18.01 -15.07
N TYR A 151 -15.58 -17.17 -15.98
CA TYR A 151 -15.43 -15.72 -15.93
C TYR A 151 -16.81 -15.07 -16.00
N LEU A 152 -17.04 -14.08 -15.14
CA LEU A 152 -18.22 -13.22 -15.16
C LEU A 152 -17.87 -11.94 -15.92
N ASN A 153 -18.47 -11.75 -17.07
CA ASN A 153 -18.34 -10.49 -17.81
C ASN A 153 -19.36 -9.49 -17.29
N LEU A 154 -18.89 -8.52 -16.52
CA LEU A 154 -19.72 -7.46 -15.94
C LEU A 154 -20.00 -6.32 -16.93
N GLY A 155 -19.34 -6.32 -18.08
CA GLY A 155 -19.42 -5.20 -19.02
C GLY A 155 -19.09 -3.89 -18.34
N TRP A 156 -19.92 -2.85 -18.56
CA TRP A 156 -19.73 -1.53 -17.96
C TRP A 156 -19.84 -1.51 -16.43
N LEU A 157 -20.51 -2.50 -15.82
CA LEU A 157 -20.60 -2.63 -14.35
C LEU A 157 -19.24 -2.94 -13.70
N ALA A 158 -18.27 -3.42 -14.45
CA ALA A 158 -16.91 -3.62 -13.97
C ALA A 158 -16.29 -2.30 -13.44
N ILE A 159 -16.63 -1.15 -14.03
CA ILE A 159 -16.11 0.15 -13.63
C ILE A 159 -16.52 0.51 -12.19
N PRO A 160 -17.83 0.60 -11.84
CA PRO A 160 -18.22 0.91 -10.47
C PRO A 160 -17.77 -0.16 -9.47
N VAL A 161 -17.70 -1.44 -9.85
CA VAL A 161 -17.14 -2.50 -9.00
C VAL A 161 -15.66 -2.24 -8.70
N LEU A 162 -14.88 -1.81 -9.70
CA LEU A 162 -13.46 -1.48 -9.52
C LEU A 162 -13.28 -0.26 -8.60
N PHE A 163 -14.10 0.79 -8.78
CA PHE A 163 -14.11 1.94 -7.87
C PHE A 163 -14.42 1.52 -6.44
N PHE A 164 -15.45 0.71 -6.25
CA PHE A 164 -15.83 0.21 -4.93
C PHE A 164 -14.71 -0.63 -4.31
N ALA A 165 -14.09 -1.53 -5.08
CA ALA A 165 -12.99 -2.37 -4.61
C ALA A 165 -11.78 -1.52 -4.18
N VAL A 166 -11.34 -0.56 -4.99
CA VAL A 166 -10.18 0.28 -4.70
C VAL A 166 -10.45 1.19 -3.50
N ILE A 167 -11.52 1.99 -3.55
CA ILE A 167 -11.84 2.96 -2.50
C ILE A 167 -12.24 2.26 -1.20
N GLY A 168 -13.01 1.17 -1.30
CA GLY A 168 -13.41 0.36 -0.15
C GLY A 168 -12.19 -0.26 0.56
N THR A 169 -11.25 -0.82 -0.20
CA THR A 169 -10.02 -1.39 0.36
C THR A 169 -9.17 -0.32 1.05
N VAL A 170 -8.94 0.82 0.42
CA VAL A 170 -8.13 1.91 1.00
C VAL A 170 -8.74 2.43 2.31
N ASN A 171 -10.05 2.66 2.33
CA ASN A 171 -10.71 3.11 3.56
C ASN A 171 -10.78 2.00 4.60
N GLY A 172 -10.98 0.73 4.20
CA GLY A 172 -10.93 -0.41 5.09
C GLY A 172 -9.58 -0.56 5.79
N VAL A 173 -8.47 -0.41 5.06
CA VAL A 173 -7.12 -0.40 5.65
C VAL A 173 -6.94 0.77 6.61
N ASN A 174 -7.43 1.97 6.26
CA ASN A 174 -7.37 3.14 7.13
C ASN A 174 -8.15 2.93 8.45
N PHE A 175 -9.29 2.22 8.43
CA PHE A 175 -10.03 1.84 9.64
C PHE A 175 -9.30 0.77 10.46
N THR A 176 -8.51 -0.09 9.81
CA THR A 176 -7.73 -1.13 10.50
C THR A 176 -6.57 -0.54 11.30
N ASP A 177 -6.11 0.67 10.97
CA ASP A 177 -4.98 1.34 11.65
C ASP A 177 -5.36 1.93 13.01
N GLY A 178 -6.01 1.12 13.84
CA GLY A 178 -6.39 1.47 15.22
C GLY A 178 -5.36 1.09 16.28
N LEU A 179 -4.48 0.14 16.02
CA LEU A 179 -3.46 -0.38 16.93
C LEU A 179 -2.09 -0.39 16.26
N ASP A 180 -1.02 -0.19 17.05
CA ASP A 180 0.34 -0.21 16.53
C ASP A 180 0.68 -1.57 15.92
N GLY A 181 1.15 -1.55 14.68
CA GLY A 181 1.51 -2.74 13.93
C GLY A 181 0.34 -3.53 13.31
N LEU A 182 -0.92 -3.25 13.64
CA LEU A 182 -2.06 -4.01 13.12
C LEU A 182 -2.20 -3.85 11.61
N ALA A 183 -2.27 -2.62 11.12
CA ALA A 183 -2.40 -2.36 9.68
C ALA A 183 -1.21 -2.90 8.89
N SER A 184 0.02 -2.72 9.37
CA SER A 184 1.22 -3.24 8.71
C SER A 184 1.26 -4.76 8.68
N SER A 185 0.86 -5.44 9.76
CA SER A 185 0.83 -6.91 9.83
C SER A 185 -0.23 -7.51 8.90
N VAL A 186 -1.44 -6.94 8.89
CA VAL A 186 -2.51 -7.39 7.99
C VAL A 186 -2.09 -7.14 6.53
N THR A 187 -1.56 -5.95 6.23
CA THR A 187 -1.11 -5.62 4.87
C THR A 187 0.03 -6.53 4.43
N LEU A 188 0.94 -6.91 5.33
CA LEU A 188 2.01 -7.85 5.03
C LEU A 188 1.46 -9.22 4.59
N ILE A 189 0.50 -9.78 5.32
CA ILE A 189 -0.14 -11.06 4.97
C ILE A 189 -0.82 -10.97 3.59
N VAL A 190 -1.56 -9.89 3.35
CA VAL A 190 -2.23 -9.65 2.06
C VAL A 190 -1.20 -9.50 0.93
N ALA A 191 -0.10 -8.76 1.16
CA ALA A 191 0.96 -8.59 0.18
C ALA A 191 1.67 -9.91 -0.16
N VAL A 192 1.91 -10.78 0.83
CA VAL A 192 2.44 -12.14 0.61
C VAL A 192 1.47 -12.96 -0.24
N PHE A 193 0.18 -12.92 0.07
CA PHE A 193 -0.84 -13.60 -0.73
C PHE A 193 -0.81 -13.15 -2.19
N PHE A 194 -0.84 -11.84 -2.44
CA PHE A 194 -0.79 -11.31 -3.81
C PHE A 194 0.54 -11.60 -4.51
N THR A 195 1.65 -11.68 -3.77
CA THR A 195 2.93 -12.11 -4.33
C THR A 195 2.85 -13.55 -4.84
N VAL A 196 2.25 -14.45 -4.07
CA VAL A 196 2.06 -15.85 -4.51
C VAL A 196 1.12 -15.93 -5.72
N VAL A 197 0.03 -15.17 -5.70
CA VAL A 197 -0.92 -15.12 -6.83
C VAL A 197 -0.23 -14.57 -8.07
N SER A 198 0.53 -13.49 -7.97
CA SER A 198 1.24 -12.90 -9.11
C SER A 198 2.23 -13.86 -9.75
N ILE A 199 2.97 -14.62 -8.94
CA ILE A 199 3.88 -15.69 -9.44
C ILE A 199 3.08 -16.75 -10.21
N GLY A 200 1.95 -17.19 -9.65
CA GLY A 200 1.12 -18.22 -10.27
C GLY A 200 0.48 -17.79 -11.59
N THR A 201 0.06 -16.53 -11.66
CA THR A 201 -0.59 -15.94 -12.84
C THR A 201 0.39 -15.32 -13.84
N LYS A 202 1.67 -15.17 -13.46
CA LYS A 202 2.69 -14.46 -14.25
C LYS A 202 2.21 -13.07 -14.68
N SER A 203 1.64 -12.34 -13.73
CA SER A 203 0.97 -11.05 -13.99
C SER A 203 1.93 -9.89 -14.28
N GLY A 204 3.23 -10.05 -14.04
CA GLY A 204 4.23 -9.02 -14.24
C GLY A 204 4.29 -7.97 -13.11
N ILE A 205 3.57 -8.20 -12.00
CA ILE A 205 3.62 -7.33 -10.81
C ILE A 205 4.41 -7.96 -9.64
N GLU A 206 5.04 -9.12 -9.86
CA GLU A 206 5.81 -9.85 -8.85
C GLU A 206 6.87 -8.97 -8.16
N PRO A 207 7.62 -8.10 -8.86
CA PRO A 207 8.61 -7.27 -8.21
C PRO A 207 8.01 -6.24 -7.26
N VAL A 208 6.88 -5.61 -7.60
CA VAL A 208 6.26 -4.61 -6.73
C VAL A 208 5.60 -5.25 -5.51
N THR A 209 4.94 -6.39 -5.66
CA THR A 209 4.37 -7.12 -4.52
C THR A 209 5.46 -7.60 -3.56
N GLY A 210 6.58 -8.13 -4.10
CA GLY A 210 7.75 -8.49 -3.31
C GLY A 210 8.39 -7.29 -2.61
N ALA A 211 8.50 -6.14 -3.30
CA ALA A 211 9.02 -4.92 -2.70
C ALA A 211 8.14 -4.41 -1.53
N VAL A 212 6.82 -4.50 -1.65
CA VAL A 212 5.90 -4.16 -0.54
C VAL A 212 6.12 -5.09 0.65
N VAL A 213 6.23 -6.40 0.42
CA VAL A 213 6.53 -7.39 1.47
C VAL A 213 7.83 -7.02 2.19
N GLY A 214 8.94 -6.81 1.44
CA GLY A 214 10.23 -6.46 2.01
C GLY A 214 10.19 -5.16 2.81
N GLY A 215 9.58 -4.12 2.26
CA GLY A 215 9.44 -2.82 2.92
C GLY A 215 8.67 -2.89 4.24
N LEU A 216 7.56 -3.64 4.27
CA LEU A 216 6.75 -3.85 5.48
C LEU A 216 7.50 -4.71 6.52
N MET A 217 8.22 -5.75 6.09
CA MET A 217 9.06 -6.53 7.00
C MET A 217 10.16 -5.68 7.64
N GLY A 218 10.82 -4.82 6.86
CA GLY A 218 11.82 -3.90 7.38
C GLY A 218 11.21 -2.89 8.37
N LEU A 219 10.04 -2.34 8.08
CA LEU A 219 9.32 -1.45 8.98
C LEU A 219 8.94 -2.18 10.28
N SER A 220 8.42 -3.40 10.21
CA SER A 220 8.04 -4.19 11.39
C SER A 220 9.23 -4.56 12.27
N LEU A 221 10.44 -4.69 11.72
CA LEU A 221 11.66 -4.97 12.49
C LEU A 221 12.11 -3.77 13.33
N ILE A 222 11.79 -2.56 12.90
CA ILE A 222 12.28 -1.31 13.51
C ILE A 222 11.29 -0.79 14.57
N HIS A 223 10.05 -1.21 14.52
CA HIS A 223 8.99 -0.93 15.48
C HIS A 223 8.92 -1.97 16.58
#